data_aae040f9c052b6500b19b365f64dd606
#
_entry.id   aae040f9c052b6500b19b365f64dd606
#
_cell.length_a   1.000
_cell.length_b   1.000
_cell.length_c   1.000
_cell.angle_alpha   90.00
_cell.angle_beta   90.00
_cell.angle_gamma   90.00
#
_symmetry.space_group_name_H-M   'P 1'
#
loop_
_entity.id
_entity.type
_entity.pdbx_description
1 polymer ?
#
loop_
_entity_poly.entity_id
_entity_poly.type
_entity_poly.pdbx_seq_one_letter_code
_entity_poly.pdbx_strand_id
1 'polypeptide(L)'
;VLDTKNFTNRTGGRTFEAAAYLRRTGADTQDVQRLFQGDLQSMVDRYAIIRQAELYHDDIAVVALEDECDRVTAAKAADELLTIRGIKASFVLYRKGEGVYMSARSLGEVNVQVILEALGGGGNSTTAGGQADNISVEEAKARLLEAIDRYFEN
;
A
#
# COMPACT_ATOMS: atom_id res chain seq x y z
N VAL A 1 -17.84 -7.89 -5.06
CA VAL A 1 -17.07 -8.05 -5.39
C VAL A 1 -16.29 -7.29 -4.95
N LEU A 2 -16.58 -6.99 -4.23
CA LEU A 2 -15.76 -6.75 -4.06
C LEU A 2 -15.24 -6.42 -2.81
N ASP A 3 -15.12 -7.43 -1.93
CA ASP A 3 -14.30 -7.41 -0.77
C ASP A 3 -12.85 -7.49 -1.25
N THR A 4 -12.24 -6.32 -1.35
CA THR A 4 -10.87 -6.22 -1.85
C THR A 4 -9.85 -6.96 -0.98
N LYS A 5 -10.16 -7.14 0.30
CA LYS A 5 -9.26 -7.89 1.18
C LYS A 5 -9.20 -9.35 0.81
N ASN A 6 -10.34 -9.94 0.48
CA ASN A 6 -10.38 -11.32 0.01
C ASN A 6 -9.64 -11.48 -1.29
N PHE A 7 -9.75 -10.50 -2.18
CA PHE A 7 -9.00 -10.52 -3.43
C PHE A 7 -7.50 -10.46 -3.18
N THR A 8 -7.08 -9.59 -2.29
CA THR A 8 -5.66 -9.47 -1.96
C THR A 8 -5.10 -10.81 -1.48
N ASN A 9 -5.82 -11.48 -0.60
CA ASN A 9 -5.34 -12.75 -0.04
C ASN A 9 -5.32 -13.90 -1.05
N ARG A 10 -5.99 -13.76 -2.18
CA ARG A 10 -6.11 -14.82 -3.19
C ARG A 10 -5.59 -14.41 -4.56
N THR A 11 -4.85 -13.33 -4.64
CA THR A 11 -4.43 -12.74 -5.92
C THR A 11 -3.81 -13.75 -6.87
N GLY A 12 -2.86 -14.56 -6.42
CA GLY A 12 -2.19 -15.54 -7.28
C GLY A 12 -3.15 -16.57 -7.84
N GLY A 13 -3.96 -17.17 -6.99
CA GLY A 13 -4.91 -18.19 -7.41
C GLY A 13 -5.96 -17.64 -8.36
N ARG A 14 -6.47 -16.46 -8.09
CA ARG A 14 -7.47 -15.84 -8.94
C ARG A 14 -6.94 -15.45 -10.30
N THR A 15 -5.69 -15.02 -10.38
CA THR A 15 -5.08 -14.69 -11.65
C THR A 15 -5.02 -15.91 -12.57
N PHE A 16 -4.65 -17.07 -12.03
CA PHE A 16 -4.65 -18.30 -12.81
C PHE A 16 -6.05 -18.74 -13.22
N GLU A 17 -6.99 -18.63 -12.32
CA GLU A 17 -8.39 -18.98 -12.61
C GLU A 17 -8.97 -18.09 -13.71
N ALA A 18 -8.69 -16.79 -13.65
CA ALA A 18 -9.14 -15.85 -14.66
C ALA A 18 -8.57 -16.18 -16.03
N ALA A 19 -7.29 -16.51 -16.11
CA ALA A 19 -6.65 -16.89 -17.36
C ALA A 19 -7.27 -18.16 -17.94
N ALA A 20 -7.50 -19.17 -17.10
CA ALA A 20 -8.14 -20.41 -17.54
C ALA A 20 -9.57 -20.17 -18.01
N TYR A 21 -10.29 -19.32 -17.31
CA TYR A 21 -11.66 -18.98 -17.68
C TYR A 21 -11.71 -18.28 -19.05
N LEU A 22 -10.83 -17.31 -19.25
CA LEU A 22 -10.75 -16.59 -20.51
C LEU A 22 -10.46 -17.51 -21.68
N ARG A 23 -9.58 -18.50 -21.50
CA ARG A 23 -9.29 -19.48 -22.53
C ARG A 23 -10.53 -20.32 -22.85
N ARG A 24 -11.26 -20.76 -21.84
CA ARG A 24 -12.46 -21.56 -22.03
C ARG A 24 -13.56 -20.80 -22.74
N THR A 25 -13.61 -19.49 -22.59
CA THR A 25 -14.59 -18.65 -23.26
C THR A 25 -14.14 -18.23 -24.66
N GLY A 26 -13.00 -18.73 -25.13
CA GLY A 26 -12.52 -18.47 -26.49
C GLY A 26 -11.71 -17.19 -26.63
N ALA A 27 -11.20 -16.65 -25.53
CA ALA A 27 -10.35 -15.46 -25.59
C ALA A 27 -9.06 -15.76 -26.36
N ASP A 28 -8.58 -14.74 -27.09
CA ASP A 28 -7.34 -14.83 -27.86
C ASP A 28 -6.16 -15.01 -26.92
N THR A 29 -5.21 -15.85 -27.31
CA THR A 29 -3.98 -16.06 -26.55
C THR A 29 -3.22 -14.75 -26.32
N GLN A 30 -3.22 -13.85 -27.31
CA GLN A 30 -2.56 -12.55 -27.17
C GLN A 30 -3.22 -11.69 -26.10
N ASP A 31 -4.55 -11.75 -26.01
CA ASP A 31 -5.26 -10.99 -24.99
C ASP A 31 -4.94 -11.50 -23.60
N VAL A 32 -4.83 -12.82 -23.46
CA VAL A 32 -4.42 -13.44 -22.19
C VAL A 32 -2.99 -13.02 -21.83
N GLN A 33 -2.09 -13.01 -22.82
CA GLN A 33 -0.70 -12.57 -22.58
C GLN A 33 -0.62 -11.10 -22.14
N ARG A 34 -1.42 -10.24 -22.77
CA ARG A 34 -1.45 -8.84 -22.38
C ARG A 34 -1.94 -8.66 -20.96
N LEU A 35 -2.93 -9.43 -20.56
CA LEU A 35 -3.45 -9.39 -19.19
C LEU A 35 -2.35 -9.75 -18.20
N PHE A 36 -1.60 -10.81 -18.46
CA PHE A 36 -0.49 -11.22 -17.61
C PHE A 36 0.66 -10.20 -17.60
N GLN A 37 0.98 -9.61 -18.74
CA GLN A 37 2.05 -8.61 -18.81
C GLN A 37 1.70 -7.37 -17.98
N GLY A 38 0.46 -6.90 -18.09
CA GLY A 38 0.01 -5.76 -17.29
C GLY A 38 0.04 -6.07 -15.80
N ASP A 39 -0.38 -7.27 -15.44
CA ASP A 39 -0.40 -7.72 -14.06
C ASP A 39 1.04 -7.87 -13.53
N LEU A 40 1.94 -8.41 -14.35
CA LEU A 40 3.33 -8.55 -13.99
C LEU A 40 4.00 -7.19 -13.75
N GLN A 41 3.76 -6.21 -14.62
CA GLN A 41 4.32 -4.88 -14.43
C GLN A 41 3.82 -4.24 -13.14
N SER A 42 2.54 -4.40 -12.86
CA SER A 42 1.96 -3.91 -11.61
C SER A 42 2.61 -4.57 -10.40
N MET A 43 2.88 -5.87 -10.47
CA MET A 43 3.56 -6.58 -9.40
C MET A 43 5.00 -6.09 -9.22
N VAL A 44 5.71 -5.86 -10.32
CA VAL A 44 7.08 -5.34 -10.27
C VAL A 44 7.11 -3.97 -9.61
N ASP A 45 6.18 -3.10 -9.99
CA ASP A 45 6.09 -1.75 -9.44
C ASP A 45 5.81 -1.80 -7.94
N ARG A 46 4.88 -2.65 -7.51
CA ARG A 46 4.57 -2.81 -6.09
C ARG A 46 5.76 -3.40 -5.33
N TYR A 47 6.42 -4.39 -5.91
CA TYR A 47 7.57 -5.00 -5.26
C TYR A 47 8.70 -4.01 -5.05
N ALA A 48 8.92 -3.12 -6.02
CA ALA A 48 9.94 -2.07 -5.89
C ALA A 48 9.69 -1.19 -4.67
N ILE A 49 8.42 -0.98 -4.32
CA ILE A 49 8.02 -0.25 -3.12
C ILE A 49 8.21 -1.12 -1.88
N ILE A 50 7.67 -2.32 -1.93
CA ILE A 50 7.63 -3.24 -0.78
C ILE A 50 9.03 -3.59 -0.29
N ARG A 51 9.99 -3.77 -1.19
CA ARG A 51 11.36 -4.11 -0.82
C ARG A 51 12.05 -3.03 0.01
N GLN A 52 11.52 -1.82 0.02
CA GLN A 52 12.07 -0.71 0.80
C GLN A 52 11.42 -0.58 2.18
N ALA A 53 10.49 -1.49 2.51
CA ALA A 53 9.79 -1.43 3.77
C ALA A 53 10.71 -1.72 4.94
N GLU A 54 10.52 -0.96 6.01
CA GLU A 54 11.21 -1.16 7.28
C GLU A 54 10.14 -1.46 8.33
N LEU A 55 10.47 -2.31 9.27
CA LEU A 55 9.56 -2.61 10.37
C LEU A 55 9.78 -1.63 11.52
N TYR A 56 8.69 -1.11 12.05
CA TYR A 56 8.69 -0.23 13.20
C TYR A 56 7.76 -0.83 14.24
N HIS A 57 8.20 -0.94 15.48
CA HIS A 57 7.47 -1.65 16.54
C HIS A 57 7.18 -3.12 16.19
N ASP A 58 7.99 -3.71 15.30
CA ASP A 58 7.93 -5.11 14.88
C ASP A 58 6.70 -5.51 14.05
N ASP A 59 5.63 -4.73 14.08
CA ASP A 59 4.39 -5.08 13.39
C ASP A 59 3.85 -3.98 12.46
N ILE A 60 4.60 -2.91 12.30
CA ILE A 60 4.21 -1.81 11.41
C ILE A 60 5.24 -1.69 10.30
N ALA A 61 4.77 -1.74 9.06
CA ALA A 61 5.65 -1.56 7.90
C ALA A 61 5.61 -0.11 7.46
N VAL A 62 6.78 0.49 7.30
CA VAL A 62 6.89 1.88 6.85
C VAL A 62 7.78 1.92 5.61
N VAL A 63 7.29 2.56 4.56
CA VAL A 63 8.05 2.78 3.33
C VAL A 63 8.14 4.27 3.09
N ALA A 64 9.34 4.76 2.84
CA ALA A 64 9.56 6.17 2.49
C ALA A 64 10.27 6.22 1.14
N LEU A 65 9.53 6.64 0.10
CA LEU A 65 10.04 6.68 -1.27
C LEU A 65 10.54 8.07 -1.60
N GLU A 66 11.79 8.14 -2.05
CA GLU A 66 12.35 9.39 -2.55
C GLU A 66 11.85 9.72 -3.95
N ASP A 67 11.50 8.70 -4.72
CA ASP A 67 11.03 8.86 -6.09
C ASP A 67 9.54 9.15 -6.16
N GLU A 68 9.11 9.70 -7.27
CA GLU A 68 7.69 9.92 -7.49
C GLU A 68 6.96 8.59 -7.68
N CYS A 69 5.73 8.55 -7.19
CA CYS A 69 4.91 7.38 -7.29
C CYS A 69 3.47 7.84 -7.44
N ASP A 70 2.65 7.06 -8.12
CA ASP A 70 1.24 7.42 -8.22
C ASP A 70 0.46 6.86 -7.01
N ARG A 71 -0.68 7.47 -6.76
CA ARG A 71 -1.51 7.15 -5.62
C ARG A 71 -2.00 5.71 -5.61
N VAL A 72 -2.37 5.20 -6.78
CA VAL A 72 -2.92 3.84 -6.89
C VAL A 72 -1.85 2.81 -6.56
N THR A 73 -0.65 2.98 -7.10
CA THR A 73 0.46 2.05 -6.84
C THR A 73 0.84 2.06 -5.38
N ALA A 74 0.92 3.24 -4.76
CA ALA A 74 1.23 3.36 -3.34
C ALA A 74 0.18 2.69 -2.47
N ALA A 75 -1.10 2.88 -2.79
CA ALA A 75 -2.19 2.27 -2.06
C ALA A 75 -2.16 0.74 -2.17
N LYS A 76 -1.90 0.23 -3.37
CA LYS A 76 -1.78 -1.22 -3.58
C LYS A 76 -0.60 -1.80 -2.81
N ALA A 77 0.51 -1.09 -2.77
CA ALA A 77 1.67 -1.54 -2.00
C ALA A 77 1.35 -1.59 -0.50
N ALA A 78 0.63 -0.58 0.00
CA ALA A 78 0.22 -0.57 1.39
C ALA A 78 -0.69 -1.75 1.72
N ASP A 79 -1.63 -2.07 0.84
CA ASP A 79 -2.50 -3.24 1.00
C ASP A 79 -1.69 -4.54 0.97
N GLU A 80 -0.74 -4.64 0.04
CA GLU A 80 0.08 -5.83 -0.11
C GLU A 80 0.92 -6.10 1.14
N LEU A 81 1.44 -5.06 1.76
CA LEU A 81 2.22 -5.19 3.00
C LEU A 81 1.40 -5.83 4.12
N LEU A 82 0.10 -5.61 4.14
CA LEU A 82 -0.77 -6.22 5.15
C LEU A 82 -0.94 -7.73 4.96
N THR A 83 -0.59 -8.27 3.80
CA THR A 83 -0.67 -9.71 3.56
C THR A 83 0.51 -10.45 4.18
N ILE A 84 1.54 -9.73 4.59
CA ILE A 84 2.73 -10.32 5.20
C ILE A 84 2.43 -10.66 6.65
N ARG A 85 2.79 -11.89 7.04
CA ARG A 85 2.53 -12.36 8.40
C ARG A 85 3.18 -11.43 9.44
N GLY A 86 2.40 -11.02 10.41
CA GLY A 86 2.91 -10.21 11.52
C GLY A 86 2.76 -8.71 11.31
N ILE A 87 2.44 -8.26 10.11
CA ILE A 87 2.25 -6.83 9.86
C ILE A 87 0.79 -6.47 10.13
N LYS A 88 0.57 -5.52 11.03
CA LYS A 88 -0.75 -5.06 11.43
C LYS A 88 -1.16 -3.76 10.80
N ALA A 89 -0.19 -2.95 10.40
CA ALA A 89 -0.44 -1.69 9.73
C ALA A 89 0.70 -1.37 8.78
N SER A 90 0.39 -0.63 7.73
CA SER A 90 1.39 -0.21 6.75
C SER A 90 1.22 1.26 6.40
N PHE A 91 2.35 1.92 6.19
CA PHE A 91 2.39 3.33 5.82
C PHE A 91 3.35 3.48 4.65
N VAL A 92 2.87 4.06 3.56
CA VAL A 92 3.71 4.33 2.38
C VAL A 92 3.72 5.84 2.17
N LEU A 93 4.93 6.42 2.25
CA LEU A 93 5.15 7.83 1.95
C LEU A 93 5.78 7.92 0.58
N TYR A 94 5.31 8.84 -0.24
CA TYR A 94 5.82 9.00 -1.59
C TYR A 94 5.73 10.44 -2.05
N ARG A 95 6.55 10.77 -3.03
CA ARG A 95 6.56 12.12 -3.59
C ARG A 95 5.61 12.20 -4.79
N LYS A 96 4.96 13.34 -4.90
CA LYS A 96 4.19 13.67 -6.10
C LYS A 96 4.21 15.18 -6.25
N GLY A 97 4.90 15.66 -7.29
CA GLY A 97 5.12 17.09 -7.43
C GLY A 97 5.99 17.62 -6.29
N GLU A 98 5.54 18.66 -5.63
CA GLU A 98 6.27 19.26 -4.52
C GLU A 98 5.82 18.77 -3.15
N GLY A 99 4.84 17.88 -3.12
CA GLY A 99 4.29 17.36 -1.88
C GLY A 99 4.74 15.95 -1.57
N VAL A 100 4.63 15.60 -0.30
CA VAL A 100 4.81 14.23 0.17
C VAL A 100 3.42 13.71 0.53
N TYR A 101 3.06 12.61 -0.06
CA TYR A 101 1.75 11.99 0.15
C TYR A 101 1.93 10.72 0.98
N MET A 102 0.88 10.36 1.69
CA MET A 102 0.90 9.20 2.57
C MET A 102 -0.31 8.33 2.31
N SER A 103 -0.08 7.01 2.25
CA SER A 103 -1.15 6.02 2.23
C SER A 103 -0.95 5.10 3.41
N ALA A 104 -2.01 4.86 4.17
CA ALA A 104 -1.95 4.01 5.35
C ALA A 104 -3.07 2.99 5.32
N ARG A 105 -2.75 1.79 5.77
CA ARG A 105 -3.70 0.68 5.85
C ARG A 105 -3.51 -0.07 7.16
N SER A 106 -4.58 -0.68 7.65
CA SER A 106 -4.53 -1.43 8.89
C SER A 106 -5.49 -2.61 8.83
N LEU A 107 -5.18 -3.65 9.59
CA LEU A 107 -6.09 -4.79 9.76
C LEU A 107 -7.18 -4.51 10.81
N GLY A 108 -7.07 -3.40 11.53
CA GLY A 108 -8.09 -3.00 12.51
C GLY A 108 -7.58 -2.70 13.90
N GLU A 109 -6.49 -3.36 14.34
CA GLU A 109 -5.93 -3.13 15.68
C GLU A 109 -5.29 -1.75 15.82
N VAL A 110 -4.67 -1.26 14.74
CA VAL A 110 -4.03 0.04 14.72
C VAL A 110 -4.97 1.00 14.00
N ASN A 111 -5.31 2.10 14.63
CA ASN A 111 -6.18 3.10 14.02
C ASN A 111 -5.34 4.09 13.22
N VAL A 112 -5.26 3.86 11.91
CA VAL A 112 -4.42 4.71 11.05
C VAL A 112 -5.00 6.12 10.87
N GLN A 113 -6.30 6.30 11.07
CA GLN A 113 -6.91 7.62 11.02
C GLN A 113 -6.31 8.53 12.10
N VAL A 114 -6.25 8.04 13.32
CA VAL A 114 -5.71 8.82 14.45
C VAL A 114 -4.26 9.20 14.19
N ILE A 115 -3.47 8.26 13.68
CA ILE A 115 -2.06 8.52 13.40
C ILE A 115 -1.91 9.58 12.32
N LEU A 116 -2.62 9.45 11.21
CA LEU A 116 -2.48 10.41 10.12
C LEU A 116 -3.12 11.76 10.40
N GLU A 117 -4.12 11.81 11.27
CA GLU A 117 -4.68 13.10 11.70
C GLU A 117 -3.64 13.97 12.39
N ALA A 118 -2.71 13.36 13.09
CA ALA A 118 -1.60 14.09 13.71
C ALA A 118 -0.69 14.74 12.65
N LEU A 119 -0.77 14.28 11.42
CA LEU A 119 0.03 14.80 10.30
C LEU A 119 -0.82 15.61 9.32
N GLY A 120 -2.06 15.92 9.69
CA GLY A 120 -2.97 16.69 8.83
C GLY A 120 -3.76 15.84 7.84
N GLY A 121 -3.67 14.53 7.95
CA GLY A 121 -4.41 13.63 7.07
C GLY A 121 -5.73 13.18 7.68
N GLY A 122 -6.33 12.15 7.10
CA GLY A 122 -7.58 11.59 7.58
C GLY A 122 -7.98 10.35 6.82
N GLY A 123 -9.15 9.85 7.16
CA GLY A 123 -9.69 8.64 6.55
C GLY A 123 -10.57 7.91 7.55
N ASN A 124 -10.39 6.61 7.65
CA ASN A 124 -11.06 5.82 8.68
C ASN A 124 -10.03 4.95 9.40
N SER A 125 -10.48 4.10 10.31
CA SER A 125 -9.57 3.34 11.17
C SER A 125 -8.66 2.37 10.42
N THR A 126 -9.08 1.89 9.26
CA THR A 126 -8.31 0.91 8.48
C THR A 126 -7.73 1.45 7.19
N THR A 127 -8.14 2.63 6.77
CA THR A 127 -7.68 3.24 5.52
C THR A 127 -7.60 4.74 5.72
N ALA A 128 -6.42 5.29 5.56
CA ALA A 128 -6.22 6.72 5.72
C ALA A 128 -5.16 7.22 4.75
N GLY A 129 -5.14 8.51 4.54
CA GLY A 129 -4.17 9.14 3.68
C GLY A 129 -3.91 10.57 4.12
N GLY A 130 -2.87 11.16 3.58
CA GLY A 130 -2.52 12.51 3.91
C GLY A 130 -1.54 13.10 2.91
N GLN A 131 -1.30 14.39 3.09
CA GLN A 131 -0.42 15.14 2.23
C GLN A 131 0.27 16.21 3.07
N ALA A 132 1.55 16.38 2.84
CA ALA A 132 2.30 17.45 3.48
C ALA A 132 3.10 18.17 2.40
N ASP A 133 3.00 19.50 2.39
CA ASP A 133 3.68 20.32 1.41
C ASP A 133 4.96 20.90 1.99
N ASN A 134 5.93 21.14 1.12
CA ASN A 134 7.17 21.83 1.48
C ASN A 134 8.01 21.13 2.55
N ILE A 135 7.95 19.81 2.61
CA ILE A 135 8.82 19.02 3.48
C ILE A 135 9.48 17.91 2.69
N SER A 136 10.58 17.41 3.19
CA SER A 136 11.24 16.25 2.59
C SER A 136 10.55 14.95 3.02
N VAL A 137 10.81 13.89 2.27
CA VAL A 137 10.31 12.57 2.62
C VAL A 137 10.89 12.14 3.98
N GLU A 138 12.16 12.46 4.22
CA GLU A 138 12.80 12.15 5.50
C GLU A 138 12.10 12.83 6.67
N GLU A 139 11.74 14.11 6.51
CA GLU A 139 11.04 14.85 7.55
C GLU A 139 9.64 14.29 7.75
N ALA A 140 8.95 13.96 6.66
CA ALA A 140 7.63 13.34 6.75
C ALA A 140 7.71 12.01 7.48
N LYS A 141 8.73 11.21 7.18
CA LYS A 141 8.94 9.93 7.87
C LYS A 141 9.18 10.14 9.37
N ALA A 142 10.01 11.11 9.72
CA ALA A 142 10.30 11.40 11.14
C ALA A 142 9.01 11.79 11.88
N ARG A 143 8.18 12.62 11.27
CA ARG A 143 6.90 13.02 11.87
C ARG A 143 5.95 11.83 12.00
N LEU A 144 5.95 10.96 11.01
CA LEU A 144 5.11 9.75 11.06
C LEU A 144 5.54 8.84 12.20
N LEU A 145 6.84 8.58 12.34
CA LEU A 145 7.34 7.72 13.41
C LEU A 145 7.02 8.30 14.78
N GLU A 146 7.12 9.61 14.93
CA GLU A 146 6.74 10.28 16.17
C GLU A 146 5.25 10.13 16.44
N ALA A 147 4.41 10.27 15.41
CA ALA A 147 2.98 10.10 15.57
C ALA A 147 2.62 8.67 15.96
N ILE A 148 3.31 7.69 15.41
CA ILE A 148 3.12 6.28 15.77
C ILE A 148 3.50 6.06 17.23
N ASP A 149 4.64 6.59 17.65
CA ASP A 149 5.09 6.49 19.04
C ASP A 149 4.06 7.07 20.00
N ARG A 150 3.56 8.26 19.71
CA ARG A 150 2.54 8.90 20.54
C ARG A 150 1.26 8.09 20.60
N TYR A 151 0.89 7.49 19.49
CA TYR A 151 -0.31 6.66 19.44
C TYR A 151 -0.21 5.49 20.41
N PHE A 152 0.95 4.83 20.47
CA PHE A 152 1.14 3.68 21.34
C PHE A 152 1.43 4.06 22.80
N GLU A 153 1.79 5.30 23.07
CA GLU A 153 1.98 5.78 24.44
C GLU A 153 0.67 6.05 25.17
N ASN A 154 -0.41 6.22 24.43
CA ASN A 154 -1.71 6.57 25.01
C ASN A 154 -2.60 5.35 25.25
#